data_b3096242855313725790539e6103be7b
#
_entry.id   b3096242855313725790539e6103be7b
#
_cell.length_a   1.000
_cell.length_b   1.000
_cell.length_c   1.000
_cell.angle_alpha   90.00
_cell.angle_beta   90.00
_cell.angle_gamma   90.00
#
_symmetry.space_group_name_H-M   'P 1'
#
loop_
_entity.id
_entity.type
_entity.pdbx_description
1 polymer ?
#
loop_
_entity_poly.entity_id
_entity_poly.type
_entity_poly.pdbx_seq_one_letter_code
_entity_poly.pdbx_strand_id
1 'polypeptide(L)'
;MLQKTAMAAGSLKILPAYWTQRRSWNDMFNKSTMPTVEQVYNWLTSRENGVTKFYNIGTLTALLICGDIIEAGIMPMPSSYEMAQLICKVGKGAQDGMQLLGLVRTGADRNDFINAFVSLDAYIEGMLGEEEKRAMGYNVVMLEHALCKMKRLTTHGVPLEDIRTEI
;
A
#
# COMPACT_ATOMS: atom_id res chain seq x y z
N MET A 1 -14.02 6.06 32.66
CA MET A 1 -13.70 4.63 32.93
C MET A 1 -14.24 3.65 31.88
N LEU A 2 -15.19 4.03 31.02
CA LEU A 2 -15.84 3.15 30.01
C LEU A 2 -15.05 2.92 28.69
N GLN A 3 -14.09 3.79 28.34
CA GLN A 3 -13.30 3.62 27.10
C GLN A 3 -12.23 2.53 27.16
N LYS A 4 -11.68 2.19 28.33
CA LYS A 4 -10.68 1.11 28.47
C LYS A 4 -11.25 -0.30 28.28
N THR A 5 -12.51 -0.52 28.63
CA THR A 5 -13.18 -1.83 28.47
C THR A 5 -13.55 -2.16 27.04
N ALA A 6 -13.87 -1.17 26.20
CA ALA A 6 -14.21 -1.39 24.79
C ALA A 6 -12.98 -1.76 23.94
N MET A 7 -11.81 -1.17 24.22
CA MET A 7 -10.56 -1.54 23.54
C MET A 7 -10.10 -2.97 23.87
N ALA A 8 -10.22 -3.40 25.11
CA ALA A 8 -9.87 -4.77 25.53
C ALA A 8 -10.76 -5.83 24.87
N ALA A 9 -12.06 -5.56 24.74
CA ALA A 9 -13.01 -6.48 24.09
C ALA A 9 -12.78 -6.62 22.57
N GLY A 10 -12.32 -5.56 21.89
CA GLY A 10 -11.94 -5.59 20.49
C GLY A 10 -10.67 -6.41 20.25
N SER A 11 -9.65 -6.24 21.09
CA SER A 11 -8.37 -6.93 21.02
C SER A 11 -8.51 -8.45 21.21
N LEU A 12 -9.39 -8.90 22.11
CA LEU A 12 -9.64 -10.32 22.37
C LEU A 12 -10.31 -11.07 21.22
N LYS A 13 -10.97 -10.36 20.29
CA LYS A 13 -11.60 -10.97 19.09
C LYS A 13 -10.63 -11.10 17.91
N ILE A 14 -9.57 -10.30 17.86
CA ILE A 14 -8.63 -10.25 16.74
C ILE A 14 -7.80 -11.53 16.68
N LEU A 15 -7.15 -11.94 17.77
CA LEU A 15 -6.28 -13.11 17.80
C LEU A 15 -6.97 -14.41 17.36
N PRO A 16 -8.16 -14.76 17.89
CA PRO A 16 -8.88 -15.96 17.42
C PRO A 16 -9.25 -15.89 15.94
N ALA A 17 -9.67 -14.71 15.44
CA ALA A 17 -10.02 -14.54 14.03
C ALA A 17 -8.84 -14.79 13.10
N TYR A 18 -7.65 -14.30 13.44
CA TYR A 18 -6.42 -14.58 12.66
C TYR A 18 -5.98 -16.03 12.80
N TRP A 19 -6.02 -16.60 13.99
CA TRP A 19 -5.62 -17.97 14.24
C TRP A 19 -6.48 -19.00 13.49
N THR A 20 -7.78 -18.75 13.35
CA THR A 20 -8.68 -19.59 12.56
C THR A 20 -8.31 -19.61 11.07
N GLN A 21 -7.68 -18.54 10.58
CA GLN A 21 -7.25 -18.41 9.18
C GLN A 21 -5.83 -18.95 8.90
N ARG A 22 -5.12 -19.52 9.91
CA ARG A 22 -3.72 -19.97 9.72
C ARG A 22 -3.54 -20.99 8.59
N ARG A 23 -4.50 -21.87 8.36
CA ARG A 23 -4.46 -22.82 7.24
C ARG A 23 -4.56 -22.11 5.91
N SER A 24 -5.45 -21.14 5.81
CA SER A 24 -5.63 -20.30 4.62
C SER A 24 -4.36 -19.48 4.27
N TRP A 25 -3.60 -19.05 5.28
CA TRP A 25 -2.27 -18.45 5.08
C TRP A 25 -1.29 -19.45 4.49
N ASN A 26 -1.18 -20.63 5.07
CA ASN A 26 -0.32 -21.68 4.56
C ASN A 26 -0.70 -22.07 3.12
N ASP A 27 -2.00 -22.21 2.83
CA ASP A 27 -2.48 -22.54 1.50
C ASP A 27 -2.20 -21.43 0.47
N MET A 28 -2.13 -20.17 0.90
CA MET A 28 -1.80 -19.04 0.03
C MET A 28 -0.32 -19.05 -0.36
N PHE A 29 0.60 -19.31 0.58
CA PHE A 29 2.05 -19.11 0.39
C PHE A 29 2.85 -20.42 0.20
N ASN A 30 2.28 -21.59 0.47
CA ASN A 30 2.94 -22.89 0.27
C ASN A 30 2.62 -23.54 -1.09
N LYS A 31 2.21 -22.74 -2.07
CA LYS A 31 1.99 -23.22 -3.44
C LYS A 31 3.30 -23.29 -4.20
N SER A 32 3.33 -24.12 -5.24
CA SER A 32 4.47 -24.22 -6.17
C SER A 32 4.75 -22.90 -6.90
N THR A 33 3.75 -22.04 -7.02
CA THR A 33 3.86 -20.71 -7.62
C THR A 33 3.53 -19.67 -6.56
N MET A 34 4.45 -18.74 -6.32
CA MET A 34 4.24 -17.62 -5.41
C MET A 34 3.06 -16.76 -5.89
N PRO A 35 2.18 -16.32 -4.98
CA PRO A 35 1.07 -15.45 -5.33
C PRO A 35 1.56 -14.07 -5.75
N THR A 36 0.83 -13.44 -6.67
CA THR A 36 1.04 -12.02 -7.01
C THR A 36 0.52 -11.11 -5.89
N VAL A 37 0.99 -9.86 -5.85
CA VAL A 37 0.51 -8.86 -4.90
C VAL A 37 -1.01 -8.67 -5.01
N GLU A 38 -1.55 -8.68 -6.22
CA GLU A 38 -2.99 -8.57 -6.45
C GLU A 38 -3.78 -9.75 -5.87
N GLN A 39 -3.28 -10.97 -6.01
CA GLN A 39 -3.91 -12.17 -5.45
C GLN A 39 -3.95 -12.10 -3.93
N VAL A 40 -2.85 -11.71 -3.28
CA VAL A 40 -2.78 -11.56 -1.82
C VAL A 40 -3.70 -10.45 -1.35
N TYR A 41 -3.68 -9.30 -2.01
CA TYR A 41 -4.57 -8.18 -1.67
C TYR A 41 -6.05 -8.56 -1.78
N ASN A 42 -6.45 -9.18 -2.90
CA ASN A 42 -7.84 -9.62 -3.10
C ASN A 42 -8.26 -10.66 -2.06
N TRP A 43 -7.35 -11.57 -1.69
CA TRP A 43 -7.61 -12.55 -0.64
C TRP A 43 -7.75 -11.91 0.74
N LEU A 44 -6.91 -10.94 1.10
CA LEU A 44 -7.01 -10.20 2.36
C LEU A 44 -8.30 -9.38 2.46
N THR A 45 -8.76 -8.82 1.34
CA THR A 45 -9.98 -8.00 1.28
C THR A 45 -11.24 -8.79 0.95
N SER A 46 -11.12 -10.11 0.76
CA SER A 46 -12.25 -10.97 0.38
C SER A 46 -13.35 -10.99 1.45
N ARG A 47 -14.58 -11.22 0.99
CA ARG A 47 -15.75 -11.35 1.85
C ARG A 47 -16.39 -12.71 1.65
N GLU A 48 -16.74 -13.35 2.75
CA GLU A 48 -17.54 -14.58 2.78
C GLU A 48 -18.88 -14.25 3.41
N ASN A 49 -19.99 -14.51 2.69
CA ASN A 49 -21.35 -14.16 3.13
C ASN A 49 -21.52 -12.68 3.55
N GLY A 50 -20.87 -11.76 2.83
CA GLY A 50 -20.93 -10.33 3.11
C GLY A 50 -20.03 -9.85 4.26
N VAL A 51 -19.39 -10.75 4.99
CA VAL A 51 -18.46 -10.44 6.09
C VAL A 51 -17.03 -10.53 5.59
N THR A 52 -16.19 -9.59 6.00
CA THR A 52 -14.75 -9.63 5.69
C THR A 52 -14.14 -10.90 6.28
N LYS A 53 -13.41 -11.65 5.45
CA LYS A 53 -12.70 -12.88 5.84
C LYS A 53 -11.74 -12.63 7.01
N PHE A 54 -11.07 -11.50 6.98
CA PHE A 54 -10.15 -11.08 8.02
C PHE A 54 -10.72 -9.89 8.79
N TYR A 55 -10.89 -10.07 10.09
CA TYR A 55 -11.43 -9.02 10.95
C TYR A 55 -10.54 -7.78 10.93
N ASN A 56 -11.15 -6.61 10.72
CA ASN A 56 -10.47 -5.30 10.66
C ASN A 56 -9.44 -5.10 9.54
N ILE A 57 -9.33 -6.00 8.57
CA ILE A 57 -8.53 -5.74 7.38
C ILE A 57 -9.40 -5.04 6.34
N GLY A 58 -9.23 -3.72 6.24
CA GLY A 58 -9.75 -2.90 5.14
C GLY A 58 -8.73 -2.81 4.00
N THR A 59 -9.08 -2.07 2.96
CA THR A 59 -8.27 -1.90 1.74
C THR A 59 -6.87 -1.36 2.03
N LEU A 60 -6.75 -0.33 2.87
CA LEU A 60 -5.46 0.25 3.24
C LEU A 60 -4.62 -0.73 4.07
N THR A 61 -5.22 -1.39 5.06
CA THR A 61 -4.50 -2.36 5.89
C THR A 61 -4.01 -3.55 5.06
N ALA A 62 -4.82 -4.01 4.09
CA ALA A 62 -4.41 -5.07 3.17
C ALA A 62 -3.22 -4.64 2.30
N LEU A 63 -3.19 -3.39 1.81
CA LEU A 63 -2.06 -2.85 1.06
C LEU A 63 -0.78 -2.81 1.90
N LEU A 64 -0.86 -2.33 3.15
CA LEU A 64 0.28 -2.30 4.07
C LEU A 64 0.82 -3.70 4.37
N ILE A 65 -0.07 -4.68 4.63
CA ILE A 65 0.34 -6.08 4.82
C ILE A 65 1.02 -6.64 3.56
N CYS A 66 0.51 -6.34 2.37
CA CYS A 66 1.19 -6.73 1.12
C CYS A 66 2.60 -6.12 1.04
N GLY A 67 2.76 -4.85 1.39
CA GLY A 67 4.05 -4.18 1.47
C GLY A 67 5.00 -4.90 2.43
N ASP A 68 4.57 -5.17 3.65
CA ASP A 68 5.37 -5.88 4.66
C ASP A 68 5.82 -7.29 4.18
N ILE A 69 4.94 -8.03 3.51
CA ILE A 69 5.23 -9.36 2.96
C ILE A 69 6.27 -9.28 1.83
N ILE A 70 6.18 -8.26 0.96
CA ILE A 70 7.15 -8.00 -0.11
C ILE A 70 8.51 -7.62 0.48
N GLU A 71 8.54 -6.66 1.40
CA GLU A 71 9.75 -6.21 2.09
C GLU A 71 10.45 -7.33 2.87
N ALA A 72 9.66 -8.28 3.42
CA ALA A 72 10.19 -9.48 4.06
C ALA A 72 10.74 -10.53 3.07
N GLY A 73 10.66 -10.30 1.76
CA GLY A 73 11.10 -11.22 0.72
C GLY A 73 10.26 -12.51 0.59
N ILE A 74 9.06 -12.53 1.18
CA ILE A 74 8.14 -13.68 1.11
C ILE A 74 7.39 -13.68 -0.22
N MET A 75 7.23 -12.52 -0.83
CA MET A 75 6.56 -12.32 -2.11
C MET A 75 7.46 -11.50 -3.05
N PRO A 76 7.44 -11.75 -4.36
CA PRO A 76 8.24 -10.97 -5.30
C PRO A 76 7.82 -9.50 -5.31
N MET A 77 8.79 -8.61 -5.56
CA MET A 77 8.53 -7.20 -5.76
C MET A 77 7.62 -7.03 -6.98
N PRO A 78 6.48 -6.33 -6.86
CA PRO A 78 5.63 -6.06 -8.00
C PRO A 78 6.30 -5.09 -8.98
N SER A 79 5.89 -5.13 -10.23
CA SER A 79 6.22 -4.07 -11.19
C SER A 79 5.49 -2.76 -10.82
N SER A 80 6.00 -1.64 -11.32
CA SER A 80 5.35 -0.32 -11.18
C SER A 80 3.90 -0.35 -11.66
N TYR A 81 3.62 -1.08 -12.73
CA TYR A 81 2.27 -1.23 -13.28
C TYR A 81 1.34 -1.99 -12.33
N GLU A 82 1.79 -3.11 -11.76
CA GLU A 82 1.02 -3.90 -10.79
C GLU A 82 0.74 -3.08 -9.52
N MET A 83 1.72 -2.34 -9.02
CA MET A 83 1.54 -1.44 -7.88
C MET A 83 0.56 -0.31 -8.21
N ALA A 84 0.68 0.33 -9.37
CA ALA A 84 -0.25 1.36 -9.82
C ALA A 84 -1.70 0.86 -9.91
N GLN A 85 -1.91 -0.36 -10.41
CA GLN A 85 -3.23 -0.98 -10.42
C GLN A 85 -3.80 -1.18 -9.01
N LEU A 86 -2.94 -1.56 -8.06
CA LEU A 86 -3.32 -1.76 -6.67
C LEU A 86 -3.68 -0.43 -6.00
N ILE A 87 -2.90 0.63 -6.22
CA ILE A 87 -3.19 2.01 -5.78
C ILE A 87 -4.58 2.45 -6.25
N CYS A 88 -4.92 2.15 -7.51
CA CYS A 88 -6.24 2.47 -8.05
C CYS A 88 -7.39 1.69 -7.38
N LYS A 89 -7.15 0.51 -6.85
CA LYS A 89 -8.14 -0.26 -6.07
C LYS A 89 -8.34 0.31 -4.66
N VAL A 90 -7.28 0.80 -4.05
CA VAL A 90 -7.33 1.45 -2.72
C VAL A 90 -8.01 2.82 -2.79
N GLY A 91 -7.74 3.60 -3.83
CA GLY A 91 -8.47 4.79 -4.23
C GLY A 91 -8.13 6.08 -3.47
N LYS A 92 -7.21 6.06 -2.50
CA LYS A 92 -6.78 7.25 -1.71
C LYS A 92 -5.30 7.13 -1.38
N GLY A 93 -4.81 8.07 -0.61
CA GLY A 93 -3.41 8.07 -0.17
C GLY A 93 -2.47 8.42 -1.33
N ALA A 94 -1.91 7.44 -2.01
CA ALA A 94 -0.98 7.68 -3.11
C ALA A 94 -1.62 8.46 -4.27
N GLN A 95 -2.91 8.26 -4.57
CA GLN A 95 -3.63 9.08 -5.56
C GLN A 95 -3.70 10.55 -5.13
N ASP A 96 -4.03 10.80 -3.87
CA ASP A 96 -4.03 12.16 -3.30
C ASP A 96 -2.62 12.79 -3.39
N GLY A 97 -1.57 12.01 -3.12
CA GLY A 97 -0.17 12.45 -3.26
C GLY A 97 0.19 12.82 -4.69
N MET A 98 -0.17 12.01 -5.68
CA MET A 98 0.06 12.31 -7.10
C MET A 98 -0.67 13.58 -7.55
N GLN A 99 -1.90 13.83 -7.06
CA GLN A 99 -2.62 15.07 -7.34
C GLN A 99 -1.94 16.29 -6.68
N LEU A 100 -1.47 16.16 -5.45
CA LEU A 100 -0.73 17.24 -4.76
C LEU A 100 0.57 17.63 -5.47
N LEU A 101 1.27 16.63 -6.04
CA LEU A 101 2.45 16.87 -6.87
C LEU A 101 2.13 17.43 -8.26
N GLY A 102 0.85 17.50 -8.64
CA GLY A 102 0.42 17.95 -9.96
C GLY A 102 0.68 16.94 -11.08
N LEU A 103 0.95 15.68 -10.74
CA LEU A 103 1.18 14.61 -11.72
C LEU A 103 -0.11 14.17 -12.41
N VAL A 104 -1.24 14.33 -11.73
CA VAL A 104 -2.58 14.09 -12.26
C VAL A 104 -3.54 15.20 -11.84
N ARG A 105 -4.47 15.56 -12.74
CA ARG A 105 -5.50 16.57 -12.47
C ARG A 105 -6.62 16.01 -11.57
N THR A 106 -7.38 16.90 -10.98
CA THR A 106 -8.65 16.54 -10.33
C THR A 106 -9.61 15.94 -11.36
N GLY A 107 -10.24 14.82 -11.02
CA GLY A 107 -11.13 14.10 -11.95
C GLY A 107 -10.41 13.22 -12.97
N ALA A 108 -9.11 12.99 -12.81
CA ALA A 108 -8.35 12.02 -13.59
C ALA A 108 -8.95 10.63 -13.50
N ASP A 109 -8.89 9.89 -14.59
CA ASP A 109 -9.37 8.52 -14.64
C ASP A 109 -8.32 7.52 -14.09
N ARG A 110 -8.68 6.24 -14.07
CA ARG A 110 -7.80 5.17 -13.58
C ARG A 110 -6.50 5.08 -14.37
N ASN A 111 -6.56 5.24 -15.70
CA ASN A 111 -5.39 5.12 -16.56
C ASN A 111 -4.43 6.29 -16.38
N ASP A 112 -4.96 7.49 -16.12
CA ASP A 112 -4.15 8.67 -15.80
C ASP A 112 -3.29 8.40 -14.56
N PHE A 113 -3.89 7.83 -13.49
CA PHE A 113 -3.16 7.47 -12.27
C PHE A 113 -2.12 6.38 -12.50
N ILE A 114 -2.45 5.34 -13.28
CA ILE A 114 -1.51 4.27 -13.61
C ILE A 114 -0.31 4.85 -14.37
N ASN A 115 -0.57 5.63 -15.41
CA ASN A 115 0.48 6.21 -16.23
C ASN A 115 1.36 7.18 -15.44
N ALA A 116 0.76 8.01 -14.59
CA ALA A 116 1.49 8.94 -13.73
C ALA A 116 2.41 8.21 -12.76
N PHE A 117 1.94 7.15 -12.10
CA PHE A 117 2.75 6.37 -11.17
C PHE A 117 3.92 5.68 -11.88
N VAL A 118 3.66 5.01 -13.01
CA VAL A 118 4.70 4.32 -13.80
C VAL A 118 5.74 5.32 -14.31
N SER A 119 5.30 6.50 -14.79
CA SER A 119 6.21 7.55 -15.25
C SER A 119 7.04 8.14 -14.12
N LEU A 120 6.45 8.34 -12.95
CA LEU A 120 7.17 8.83 -11.76
C LEU A 120 8.22 7.84 -11.29
N ASP A 121 7.88 6.56 -11.22
CA ASP A 121 8.81 5.49 -10.85
C ASP A 121 9.99 5.43 -11.83
N ALA A 122 9.72 5.41 -13.13
CA ALA A 122 10.75 5.41 -14.17
C ALA A 122 11.65 6.67 -14.11
N TYR A 123 11.06 7.82 -13.79
CA TYR A 123 11.82 9.06 -13.62
C TYR A 123 12.78 8.99 -12.43
N ILE A 124 12.29 8.54 -11.26
CA ILE A 124 13.11 8.41 -10.05
C ILE A 124 14.18 7.33 -10.25
N GLU A 125 13.84 6.19 -10.85
CA GLU A 125 14.77 5.12 -11.22
C GLU A 125 15.92 5.62 -12.11
N GLY A 126 15.62 6.53 -13.03
CA GLY A 126 16.61 7.15 -13.90
C GLY A 126 17.47 8.24 -13.24
N MET A 127 16.95 8.87 -12.16
CA MET A 127 17.64 9.94 -11.45
C MET A 127 18.58 9.44 -10.36
N LEU A 128 18.23 8.33 -9.70
CA LEU A 128 19.00 7.78 -8.58
C LEU A 128 20.07 6.80 -9.07
N GLY A 129 21.29 6.94 -8.56
CA GLY A 129 22.33 5.93 -8.71
C GLY A 129 22.04 4.68 -7.88
N GLU A 130 22.67 3.56 -8.22
CA GLU A 130 22.47 2.28 -7.52
C GLU A 130 22.84 2.33 -6.02
N GLU A 131 23.82 3.15 -5.65
CA GLU A 131 24.18 3.37 -4.25
C GLU A 131 23.12 4.16 -3.49
N GLU A 132 22.55 5.18 -4.13
CA GLU A 132 21.48 6.01 -3.57
C GLU A 132 20.21 5.18 -3.39
N LYS A 133 19.80 4.41 -4.40
CA LYS A 133 18.67 3.49 -4.31
C LYS A 133 18.82 2.53 -3.14
N ARG A 134 20.01 1.94 -2.99
CA ARG A 134 20.31 1.00 -1.90
C ARG A 134 20.29 1.71 -0.54
N ALA A 135 20.89 2.89 -0.43
CA ALA A 135 20.94 3.65 0.81
C ALA A 135 19.53 4.08 1.28
N MET A 136 18.66 4.43 0.34
CA MET A 136 17.28 4.85 0.61
C MET A 136 16.31 3.66 0.76
N GLY A 137 16.71 2.44 0.39
CA GLY A 137 15.80 1.31 0.27
C GLY A 137 14.73 1.53 -0.80
N TYR A 138 15.08 2.25 -1.89
CA TYR A 138 14.10 2.62 -2.92
C TYR A 138 13.55 1.39 -3.64
N ASN A 139 12.23 1.35 -3.72
CA ASN A 139 11.45 0.40 -4.51
C ASN A 139 10.01 0.93 -4.71
N VAL A 140 9.19 0.26 -5.50
CA VAL A 140 7.82 0.71 -5.80
C VAL A 140 6.88 0.75 -4.58
N VAL A 141 7.14 -0.06 -3.55
CA VAL A 141 6.38 -0.03 -2.28
C VAL A 141 6.75 1.24 -1.51
N MET A 142 8.03 1.56 -1.45
CA MET A 142 8.54 2.79 -0.85
C MET A 142 7.96 4.04 -1.53
N LEU A 143 7.89 4.04 -2.87
CA LEU A 143 7.29 5.13 -3.64
C LEU A 143 5.79 5.30 -3.30
N GLU A 144 5.03 4.21 -3.24
CA GLU A 144 3.62 4.24 -2.81
C GLU A 144 3.48 4.85 -1.42
N HIS A 145 4.29 4.39 -0.45
CA HIS A 145 4.28 4.91 0.91
C HIS A 145 4.63 6.39 0.99
N ALA A 146 5.61 6.85 0.21
CA ALA A 146 5.98 8.26 0.13
C ALA A 146 4.81 9.11 -0.36
N LEU A 147 4.17 8.72 -1.47
CA LEU A 147 2.99 9.39 -2.02
C LEU A 147 1.83 9.42 -1.01
N CYS A 148 1.56 8.32 -0.31
CA CYS A 148 0.55 8.26 0.74
C CYS A 148 0.80 9.25 1.88
N LYS A 149 2.06 9.54 2.19
CA LYS A 149 2.43 10.46 3.28
C LYS A 149 2.39 11.93 2.86
N MET A 150 2.50 12.25 1.57
CA MET A 150 2.51 13.63 1.07
C MET A 150 1.34 14.47 1.60
N LYS A 151 0.12 13.93 1.57
CA LYS A 151 -1.06 14.62 2.10
C LYS A 151 -0.96 14.92 3.60
N ARG A 152 -0.31 14.05 4.38
CA ARG A 152 -0.11 14.27 5.81
C ARG A 152 0.88 15.40 6.07
N LEU A 153 1.94 15.50 5.29
CA LEU A 153 2.92 16.58 5.39
C LEU A 153 2.25 17.93 5.19
N THR A 154 1.44 18.08 4.14
CA THR A 154 0.73 19.34 3.88
C THR A 154 -0.32 19.65 4.95
N THR A 155 -0.99 18.64 5.52
CA THR A 155 -1.99 18.83 6.60
C THR A 155 -1.32 19.27 7.91
N HIS A 156 -0.06 18.91 8.13
CA HIS A 156 0.72 19.32 9.31
C HIS A 156 1.53 20.61 9.11
N GLY A 157 1.23 21.38 8.05
CA GLY A 157 1.75 22.73 7.86
C GLY A 157 3.14 22.81 7.21
N VAL A 158 3.60 21.72 6.57
CA VAL A 158 4.76 21.80 5.69
C VAL A 158 4.31 22.42 4.36
N PRO A 159 4.77 23.61 3.97
CA PRO A 159 4.39 24.22 2.72
C PRO A 159 4.85 23.36 1.54
N LEU A 160 4.00 23.19 0.54
CA LEU A 160 4.36 22.47 -0.71
C LEU A 160 5.56 23.09 -1.42
N GLU A 161 5.78 24.38 -1.22
CA GLU A 161 6.90 25.14 -1.79
C GLU A 161 8.23 24.65 -1.22
N ASP A 162 8.29 24.32 0.07
CA ASP A 162 9.50 23.79 0.71
C ASP A 162 9.83 22.36 0.24
N ILE A 163 8.81 21.59 -0.16
CA ILE A 163 9.00 20.25 -0.71
C ILE A 163 9.50 20.28 -2.16
N ARG A 164 9.12 21.32 -2.93
CA ARG A 164 9.50 21.48 -4.34
C ARG A 164 10.87 22.10 -4.55
N THR A 165 11.44 22.76 -3.56
CA THR A 165 12.74 23.41 -3.65
C THR A 165 13.91 22.48 -3.33
N GLU A 166 13.65 21.27 -2.82
CA GLU A 166 14.67 20.25 -2.54
C GLU A 166 14.74 19.12 -3.60
N ILE A 167 13.92 19.20 -4.65
CA ILE A 167 13.95 18.31 -5.82
C ILE A 167 14.46 19.12 -7.03
#